data_9108525ae0ccdb6152f9cacb8cea5395
#
_entry.id   9108525ae0ccdb6152f9cacb8cea5395
#
_cell.length_a   1.000
_cell.length_b   1.000
_cell.length_c   1.000
_cell.angle_alpha   90.00
_cell.angle_beta   90.00
_cell.angle_gamma   90.00
#
_symmetry.space_group_name_H-M   'P 1'
#
loop_
_entity.id
_entity.type
_entity.pdbx_description
1 polymer ?
#
loop_
_entity_poly.entity_id
_entity_poly.type
_entity_poly.pdbx_seq_one_letter_code
_entity_poly.pdbx_strand_id
1 'polypeptide(L)'
;VSMVKSAVIGLVGTAPAGDVNTLVQCLSEKDAAAFGSPFTGFTIPQALDAIYDHGAGTVLVINVLDPAVHNTTVADEKVIFDKATGKAGLAHPVVSQLVLTSEDGAQSYTDGQDYALDAQSGTITNLGKGIAAGATVKAGYHYADPTKVTAADIIGAVNAAGNRTGMKLL
;
A
#
# COMPACT_ATOMS: atom_id res chain seq x y z
N VAL A 1 43.10 -4.31 13.97
CA VAL A 1 41.69 -3.88 14.19
C VAL A 1 40.89 -4.46 13.05
N SER A 2 40.07 -5.48 13.34
CA SER A 2 39.15 -6.07 12.37
C SER A 2 38.02 -5.06 12.11
N MET A 3 37.98 -4.50 10.90
CA MET A 3 36.80 -3.71 10.49
C MET A 3 35.64 -4.66 10.29
N VAL A 4 34.64 -4.56 11.15
CA VAL A 4 33.34 -5.22 10.93
C VAL A 4 32.74 -4.55 9.69
N LYS A 5 32.69 -5.27 8.57
CA LYS A 5 31.93 -4.81 7.41
C LYS A 5 30.47 -4.76 7.82
N SER A 6 29.84 -3.59 7.69
CA SER A 6 28.40 -3.44 7.91
C SER A 6 27.68 -4.46 7.04
N ALA A 7 26.81 -5.26 7.64
CA ALA A 7 26.02 -6.22 6.89
C ALA A 7 25.06 -5.45 5.96
N VAL A 8 24.96 -5.89 4.71
CA VAL A 8 23.94 -5.44 3.77
C VAL A 8 22.83 -6.47 3.79
N ILE A 9 21.62 -6.05 4.06
CA ILE A 9 20.44 -6.91 4.13
C ILE A 9 19.64 -6.76 2.83
N GLY A 10 19.31 -7.88 2.19
CA GLY A 10 18.37 -7.91 1.08
C GLY A 10 16.96 -8.21 1.59
N LEU A 11 15.99 -7.38 1.23
CA LEU A 11 14.58 -7.53 1.58
C LEU A 11 13.72 -7.53 0.31
N VAL A 12 12.98 -8.61 0.09
CA VAL A 12 12.00 -8.72 -0.99
C VAL A 12 10.63 -8.99 -0.38
N GLY A 13 9.64 -8.24 -0.80
CA GLY A 13 8.30 -8.38 -0.22
C GLY A 13 7.29 -7.45 -0.86
N THR A 14 6.23 -7.15 -0.13
CA THR A 14 5.11 -6.33 -0.55
C THR A 14 5.04 -5.03 0.26
N ALA A 15 4.78 -3.92 -0.42
CA ALA A 15 4.62 -2.61 0.20
C ALA A 15 3.40 -1.87 -0.36
N PRO A 16 2.71 -1.04 0.45
CA PRO A 16 1.59 -0.23 -0.01
C PRO A 16 2.02 0.94 -0.91
N ALA A 17 3.30 1.26 -0.94
CA ALA A 17 3.88 2.34 -1.73
C ALA A 17 5.31 1.98 -2.20
N GLY A 18 5.91 2.88 -2.97
CA GLY A 18 7.27 2.71 -3.51
C GLY A 18 7.31 2.08 -4.89
N ASP A 19 8.48 2.17 -5.52
CA ASP A 19 8.69 1.66 -6.88
C ASP A 19 8.55 0.15 -6.93
N VAL A 20 7.82 -0.34 -7.93
CA VAL A 20 7.56 -1.77 -8.15
C VAL A 20 8.71 -2.39 -8.94
N ASN A 21 9.13 -3.59 -8.53
CA ASN A 21 10.17 -4.39 -9.20
C ASN A 21 11.50 -3.63 -9.42
N THR A 22 11.77 -2.67 -8.55
CA THR A 22 12.97 -1.83 -8.58
C THR A 22 13.79 -2.07 -7.31
N LEU A 23 15.11 -2.23 -7.47
CA LEU A 23 16.02 -2.32 -6.33
C LEU A 23 16.24 -0.92 -5.75
N VAL A 24 15.82 -0.72 -4.52
CA VAL A 24 15.93 0.53 -3.77
C VAL A 24 16.87 0.34 -2.59
N GLN A 25 17.81 1.26 -2.41
CA GLN A 25 18.71 1.27 -1.26
C GLN A 25 18.11 2.14 -0.15
N CYS A 26 17.91 1.56 1.03
CA CYS A 26 17.51 2.26 2.24
C CYS A 26 18.71 2.32 3.20
N LEU A 27 19.06 3.51 3.66
CA LEU A 27 20.12 3.78 4.59
C LEU A 27 19.60 4.22 5.97
N SER A 28 18.31 4.50 6.06
CA SER A 28 17.66 5.05 7.26
C SER A 28 16.17 4.77 7.28
N GLU A 29 15.54 4.94 8.44
CA GLU A 29 14.08 4.93 8.60
C GLU A 29 13.38 5.96 7.69
N LYS A 30 14.03 7.09 7.40
CA LYS A 30 13.50 8.09 6.48
C LYS A 30 13.36 7.54 5.06
N ASP A 31 14.33 6.73 4.61
CA ASP A 31 14.25 6.08 3.30
C ASP A 31 13.19 4.98 3.31
N ALA A 32 13.04 4.28 4.43
CA ALA A 32 12.02 3.26 4.64
C ALA A 32 10.59 3.79 4.51
N ALA A 33 10.35 5.05 4.89
CA ALA A 33 9.04 5.70 4.79
C ALA A 33 8.49 5.76 3.35
N ALA A 34 9.36 5.66 2.34
CA ALA A 34 8.95 5.61 0.92
C ALA A 34 8.09 4.37 0.59
N PHE A 35 8.17 3.32 1.39
CA PHE A 35 7.38 2.09 1.22
C PHE A 35 6.01 2.12 1.89
N GLY A 36 5.64 3.25 2.49
CA GLY A 36 4.33 3.49 3.09
C GLY A 36 4.18 2.94 4.51
N SER A 37 2.94 2.97 5.00
CA SER A 37 2.61 2.57 6.36
C SER A 37 2.53 1.05 6.53
N PRO A 38 2.73 0.53 7.75
CA PRO A 38 2.69 -0.91 8.04
C PRO A 38 1.25 -1.44 8.11
N PHE A 39 0.50 -1.32 7.02
CA PHE A 39 -0.84 -1.91 6.94
C PHE A 39 -0.76 -3.44 6.99
N THR A 40 -1.80 -4.05 7.56
CA THR A 40 -1.92 -5.51 7.64
C THR A 40 -1.85 -6.15 6.24
N GLY A 41 -1.05 -7.21 6.10
CA GLY A 41 -0.87 -7.95 4.85
C GLY A 41 0.32 -7.48 4.01
N PHE A 42 0.88 -6.29 4.26
CA PHE A 42 2.10 -5.82 3.61
C PHE A 42 3.31 -6.15 4.48
N THR A 43 4.40 -6.58 3.86
CA THR A 43 5.53 -7.16 4.60
C THR A 43 6.73 -6.24 4.74
N ILE A 44 6.99 -5.38 3.75
CA ILE A 44 8.19 -4.52 3.72
C ILE A 44 8.20 -3.49 4.85
N PRO A 45 7.15 -2.68 5.10
CA PRO A 45 7.21 -1.66 6.14
C PRO A 45 7.52 -2.25 7.52
N GLN A 46 6.83 -3.33 7.91
CA GLN A 46 7.04 -3.99 9.19
C GLN A 46 8.44 -4.62 9.30
N ALA A 47 8.95 -5.19 8.20
CA ALA A 47 10.30 -5.75 8.17
C ALA A 47 11.36 -4.65 8.30
N LEU A 48 11.19 -3.51 7.64
CA LEU A 48 12.10 -2.37 7.73
C LEU A 48 12.13 -1.79 9.15
N ASP A 49 10.97 -1.61 9.78
CA ASP A 49 10.86 -1.18 11.18
C ASP A 49 11.68 -2.11 12.08
N ALA A 50 11.44 -3.42 11.99
CA ALA A 50 12.16 -4.41 12.79
C ALA A 50 13.68 -4.40 12.51
N ILE A 51 14.10 -4.25 11.25
CA ILE A 51 15.51 -4.22 10.86
C ILE A 51 16.21 -2.99 11.44
N TYR A 52 15.61 -1.81 11.36
CA TYR A 52 16.20 -0.57 11.87
C TYR A 52 16.18 -0.50 13.39
N ASP A 53 15.16 -1.02 14.06
CA ASP A 53 15.13 -1.17 15.52
C ASP A 53 16.32 -1.98 16.07
N HIS A 54 16.86 -2.89 15.27
CA HIS A 54 18.06 -3.68 15.62
C HIS A 54 19.37 -3.06 15.11
N GLY A 55 19.36 -1.84 14.61
CA GLY A 55 20.56 -1.07 14.26
C GLY A 55 21.24 -1.50 12.95
N ALA A 56 20.50 -2.00 11.99
CA ALA A 56 21.04 -2.32 10.65
C ALA A 56 21.47 -1.06 9.89
N GLY A 57 22.51 -1.19 9.05
CA GLY A 57 23.05 -0.07 8.28
C GLY A 57 22.38 0.11 6.92
N THR A 58 22.55 -0.86 6.02
CA THR A 58 22.07 -0.78 4.64
C THR A 58 21.08 -1.91 4.34
N VAL A 59 19.92 -1.55 3.81
CA VAL A 59 18.91 -2.51 3.34
C VAL A 59 18.65 -2.28 1.85
N LEU A 60 18.76 -3.34 1.05
CA LEU A 60 18.38 -3.34 -0.36
C LEU A 60 16.98 -3.94 -0.48
N VAL A 61 16.02 -3.14 -0.94
CA VAL A 61 14.60 -3.48 -0.92
C VAL A 61 14.07 -3.64 -2.33
N ILE A 62 13.25 -4.67 -2.57
CA ILE A 62 12.45 -4.83 -3.79
C ILE A 62 10.99 -5.01 -3.39
N ASN A 63 10.13 -4.07 -3.78
CA ASN A 63 8.68 -4.23 -3.69
C ASN A 63 8.17 -4.96 -4.93
N VAL A 64 7.60 -6.15 -4.76
CA VAL A 64 7.08 -6.97 -5.86
C VAL A 64 5.57 -6.82 -6.07
N LEU A 65 4.91 -6.03 -5.24
CA LEU A 65 3.48 -5.77 -5.35
C LEU A 65 3.20 -4.68 -6.39
N ASP A 66 2.65 -5.07 -7.52
CA ASP A 66 2.12 -4.14 -8.52
C ASP A 66 0.60 -4.03 -8.37
N PRO A 67 0.06 -2.88 -7.89
CA PRO A 67 -1.38 -2.71 -7.72
C PRO A 67 -2.19 -2.82 -9.01
N ALA A 68 -1.57 -2.62 -10.17
CA ALA A 68 -2.24 -2.79 -11.46
C ALA A 68 -2.47 -4.26 -11.81
N VAL A 69 -1.64 -5.16 -11.26
CA VAL A 69 -1.69 -6.61 -11.51
C VAL A 69 -2.24 -7.36 -10.30
N HIS A 70 -1.70 -7.05 -9.11
CA HIS A 70 -2.04 -7.70 -7.86
C HIS A 70 -3.13 -6.93 -7.13
N ASN A 71 -4.36 -7.03 -7.63
CA ASN A 71 -5.51 -6.36 -7.03
C ASN A 71 -6.72 -7.27 -6.93
N THR A 72 -7.62 -6.91 -6.04
CA THR A 72 -8.92 -7.56 -5.87
C THR A 72 -10.01 -6.50 -5.88
N THR A 73 -11.16 -6.83 -6.48
CA THR A 73 -12.33 -5.95 -6.57
C THR A 73 -13.26 -6.20 -5.39
N VAL A 74 -13.70 -5.13 -4.78
CA VAL A 74 -14.82 -5.10 -3.83
C VAL A 74 -16.00 -4.45 -4.52
N ALA A 75 -17.15 -5.10 -4.46
CA ALA A 75 -18.41 -4.54 -4.94
C ALA A 75 -19.33 -4.27 -3.75
N ASP A 76 -20.00 -3.12 -3.76
CA ASP A 76 -21.10 -2.79 -2.83
C ASP A 76 -20.75 -2.88 -1.32
N GLU A 77 -19.54 -2.53 -0.92
CA GLU A 77 -19.20 -2.41 0.49
C GLU A 77 -20.06 -1.32 1.14
N LYS A 78 -20.74 -1.69 2.23
CA LYS A 78 -21.52 -0.77 3.03
C LYS A 78 -20.62 0.03 3.94
N VAL A 79 -20.60 1.34 3.78
CA VAL A 79 -19.73 2.27 4.51
C VAL A 79 -20.59 3.32 5.20
N ILE A 80 -20.32 3.59 6.48
CA ILE A 80 -21.07 4.56 7.27
C ILE A 80 -20.12 5.71 7.65
N PHE A 81 -20.52 6.93 7.30
CA PHE A 81 -19.79 8.12 7.72
C PHE A 81 -19.99 8.39 9.22
N ASP A 82 -18.91 8.56 9.95
CA ASP A 82 -19.01 9.07 11.32
C ASP A 82 -19.57 10.48 11.32
N LYS A 83 -20.65 10.69 12.08
CA LYS A 83 -21.39 11.95 12.08
C LYS A 83 -20.61 13.13 12.62
N ALA A 84 -19.68 12.87 13.57
CA ALA A 84 -18.91 13.91 14.24
C ALA A 84 -17.69 14.31 13.42
N THR A 85 -17.00 13.33 12.81
CA THR A 85 -15.76 13.57 12.07
C THR A 85 -15.94 13.70 10.57
N GLY A 86 -17.08 13.26 10.04
CA GLY A 86 -17.36 13.19 8.60
C GLY A 86 -16.48 12.17 7.86
N LYS A 87 -15.84 11.25 8.59
CA LYS A 87 -14.92 10.25 7.99
C LYS A 87 -15.54 8.86 7.96
N ALA A 88 -15.11 8.07 7.00
CA ALA A 88 -15.44 6.67 6.88
C ALA A 88 -14.21 5.88 6.40
N GLY A 89 -14.03 4.66 6.87
CA GLY A 89 -12.95 3.77 6.44
C GLY A 89 -13.48 2.67 5.53
N LEU A 90 -12.78 2.43 4.43
CA LEU A 90 -12.94 1.22 3.62
C LEU A 90 -12.27 0.04 4.32
N ALA A 91 -12.71 -1.17 4.01
CA ALA A 91 -12.15 -2.39 4.60
C ALA A 91 -10.69 -2.63 4.23
N HIS A 92 -10.22 -2.05 3.12
CA HIS A 92 -8.88 -2.26 2.60
C HIS A 92 -8.15 -0.94 2.35
N PRO A 93 -6.82 -0.88 2.58
CA PRO A 93 -5.97 0.22 2.14
C PRO A 93 -5.52 0.03 0.68
N VAL A 94 -4.82 1.03 0.15
CA VAL A 94 -4.26 1.06 -1.22
C VAL A 94 -5.35 0.85 -2.26
N VAL A 95 -6.30 1.77 -2.22
CA VAL A 95 -7.55 1.74 -3.00
C VAL A 95 -7.37 2.46 -4.34
N SER A 96 -8.02 1.95 -5.36
CA SER A 96 -8.13 2.57 -6.67
C SER A 96 -9.53 2.40 -7.26
N GLN A 97 -9.87 3.24 -8.23
CA GLN A 97 -11.13 3.17 -8.98
C GLN A 97 -12.38 3.18 -8.08
N LEU A 98 -12.36 3.99 -7.00
CA LEU A 98 -13.51 4.08 -6.10
C LEU A 98 -14.73 4.67 -6.83
N VAL A 99 -15.84 3.94 -6.73
CA VAL A 99 -17.19 4.41 -7.08
C VAL A 99 -18.01 4.45 -5.81
N LEU A 100 -18.51 5.62 -5.45
CA LEU A 100 -19.29 5.83 -4.24
C LEU A 100 -20.72 6.21 -4.62
N THR A 101 -21.70 5.50 -4.07
CA THR A 101 -23.12 5.75 -4.34
C THR A 101 -23.92 5.82 -3.05
N SER A 102 -25.15 6.38 -3.13
CA SER A 102 -26.13 6.27 -2.04
C SER A 102 -26.43 4.80 -1.73
N GLU A 103 -26.97 4.53 -0.56
CA GLU A 103 -27.28 3.17 -0.11
C GLU A 103 -28.24 2.43 -1.07
N ASP A 104 -29.16 3.14 -1.68
CA ASP A 104 -30.11 2.61 -2.68
C ASP A 104 -29.54 2.55 -4.11
N GLY A 105 -28.31 3.12 -4.32
CA GLY A 105 -27.66 3.19 -5.62
C GLY A 105 -28.20 4.25 -6.57
N ALA A 106 -29.17 5.07 -6.12
CA ALA A 106 -29.84 6.06 -6.98
C ALA A 106 -28.97 7.28 -7.30
N GLN A 107 -28.02 7.62 -6.40
CA GLN A 107 -27.14 8.78 -6.55
C GLN A 107 -25.67 8.34 -6.54
N SER A 108 -24.89 8.87 -7.46
CA SER A 108 -23.42 8.72 -7.47
C SER A 108 -22.76 9.98 -6.89
N TYR A 109 -21.67 9.79 -6.15
CA TYR A 109 -20.90 10.87 -5.56
C TYR A 109 -19.54 11.02 -6.25
N THR A 110 -19.04 12.24 -6.31
CA THR A 110 -17.82 12.61 -7.05
C THR A 110 -16.69 12.96 -6.09
N ASP A 111 -15.52 12.34 -6.31
CA ASP A 111 -14.30 12.69 -5.59
C ASP A 111 -13.88 14.14 -5.85
N GLY A 112 -13.43 14.84 -4.82
CA GLY A 112 -13.08 16.26 -4.85
C GLY A 112 -14.31 17.20 -4.80
N GLN A 113 -15.55 16.70 -4.93
CA GLN A 113 -16.78 17.48 -4.82
C GLN A 113 -17.59 17.08 -3.58
N ASP A 114 -18.00 15.84 -3.51
CA ASP A 114 -18.85 15.32 -2.45
C ASP A 114 -18.03 14.69 -1.32
N TYR A 115 -16.90 14.08 -1.67
CA TYR A 115 -15.96 13.46 -0.75
C TYR A 115 -14.51 13.68 -1.20
N ALA A 116 -13.57 13.36 -0.31
CA ALA A 116 -12.15 13.26 -0.62
C ALA A 116 -11.66 11.87 -0.19
N LEU A 117 -10.95 11.18 -1.09
CA LEU A 117 -10.36 9.87 -0.84
C LEU A 117 -8.88 9.99 -0.48
N ASP A 118 -8.48 9.46 0.67
CA ASP A 118 -7.11 9.05 0.92
C ASP A 118 -6.94 7.60 0.45
N ALA A 119 -6.44 7.43 -0.76
CA ALA A 119 -6.33 6.12 -1.40
C ALA A 119 -5.35 5.19 -0.67
N GLN A 120 -4.35 5.73 0.02
CA GLN A 120 -3.37 4.92 0.75
C GLN A 120 -3.99 4.25 1.99
N SER A 121 -4.71 5.02 2.78
CA SER A 121 -5.36 4.48 3.98
C SER A 121 -6.73 3.88 3.72
N GLY A 122 -7.36 4.14 2.57
CA GLY A 122 -8.74 3.79 2.30
C GLY A 122 -9.72 4.65 3.12
N THR A 123 -9.33 5.87 3.51
CA THR A 123 -10.19 6.77 4.27
C THR A 123 -10.92 7.72 3.35
N ILE A 124 -12.23 7.84 3.53
CA ILE A 124 -13.10 8.78 2.81
C ILE A 124 -13.51 9.90 3.77
N THR A 125 -13.39 11.14 3.34
CA THR A 125 -13.85 12.31 4.09
C THR A 125 -15.01 12.97 3.35
N ASN A 126 -16.16 13.12 4.00
CA ASN A 126 -17.32 13.83 3.48
C ASN A 126 -17.03 15.33 3.43
N LEU A 127 -17.21 15.96 2.28
CA LEU A 127 -17.02 17.40 2.08
C LEU A 127 -18.28 18.25 2.34
N GLY A 128 -19.36 17.63 2.80
CA GLY A 128 -20.58 18.32 3.21
C GLY A 128 -21.43 18.89 2.08
N LYS A 129 -21.24 18.42 0.83
CA LYS A 129 -21.96 18.96 -0.33
C LYS A 129 -23.08 18.06 -0.86
N GLY A 130 -22.87 16.78 -0.96
CA GLY A 130 -23.86 15.84 -1.53
C GLY A 130 -24.23 14.70 -0.58
N ILE A 131 -23.37 14.42 0.40
CA ILE A 131 -23.55 13.32 1.34
C ILE A 131 -24.00 13.87 2.69
N ALA A 132 -25.12 13.35 3.22
CA ALA A 132 -25.62 13.76 4.53
C ALA A 132 -24.66 13.30 5.66
N ALA A 133 -24.63 14.05 6.77
CA ALA A 133 -23.85 13.69 7.93
C ALA A 133 -24.34 12.35 8.52
N GLY A 134 -23.44 11.40 8.70
CA GLY A 134 -23.76 10.05 9.19
C GLY A 134 -24.46 9.15 8.18
N ALA A 135 -24.43 9.51 6.89
CA ALA A 135 -25.07 8.70 5.84
C ALA A 135 -24.37 7.34 5.68
N THR A 136 -25.16 6.36 5.29
CA THR A 136 -24.68 5.08 4.77
C THR A 136 -24.56 5.17 3.26
N VAL A 137 -23.45 4.72 2.72
CA VAL A 137 -23.16 4.70 1.28
C VAL A 137 -22.67 3.31 0.86
N LYS A 138 -22.65 3.05 -0.44
CA LYS A 138 -22.02 1.86 -1.03
C LYS A 138 -20.76 2.26 -1.76
N ALA A 139 -19.71 1.49 -1.55
CA ALA A 139 -18.40 1.65 -2.17
C ALA A 139 -18.04 0.43 -3.03
N GLY A 140 -17.78 0.66 -4.30
CA GLY A 140 -17.15 -0.32 -5.19
C GLY A 140 -15.75 0.16 -5.53
N TYR A 141 -14.72 -0.70 -5.41
CA TYR A 141 -13.33 -0.30 -5.63
C TYR A 141 -12.42 -1.49 -5.88
N HIS A 142 -11.19 -1.20 -6.31
CA HIS A 142 -10.09 -2.15 -6.32
C HIS A 142 -9.13 -1.81 -5.18
N TYR A 143 -8.53 -2.83 -4.57
CA TYR A 143 -7.45 -2.64 -3.61
C TYR A 143 -6.23 -3.49 -3.95
N ALA A 144 -5.03 -3.03 -3.61
CA ALA A 144 -3.82 -3.81 -3.75
C ALA A 144 -3.86 -5.02 -2.82
N ASP A 145 -3.76 -6.22 -3.39
CA ASP A 145 -3.90 -7.48 -2.68
C ASP A 145 -2.58 -8.26 -2.67
N PRO A 146 -1.83 -8.21 -1.56
CA PRO A 146 -0.56 -8.92 -1.43
C PRO A 146 -0.67 -10.44 -1.62
N THR A 147 -1.85 -11.03 -1.42
CA THR A 147 -2.07 -12.47 -1.57
C THR A 147 -2.02 -12.93 -3.03
N LYS A 148 -2.10 -11.98 -3.98
CA LYS A 148 -1.99 -12.24 -5.42
C LYS A 148 -0.55 -12.36 -5.91
N VAL A 149 0.42 -11.90 -5.11
CA VAL A 149 1.85 -12.04 -5.45
C VAL A 149 2.25 -13.50 -5.42
N THR A 150 2.85 -13.96 -6.52
CA THR A 150 3.27 -15.34 -6.70
C THR A 150 4.78 -15.52 -6.51
N ALA A 151 5.23 -16.75 -6.35
CA ALA A 151 6.66 -17.06 -6.33
C ALA A 151 7.37 -16.64 -7.64
N ALA A 152 6.68 -16.71 -8.77
CA ALA A 152 7.21 -16.28 -10.07
C ALA A 152 7.47 -14.76 -10.12
N ASP A 153 6.60 -13.95 -9.50
CA ASP A 153 6.78 -12.50 -9.42
C ASP A 153 8.03 -12.16 -8.59
N ILE A 154 8.24 -12.84 -7.47
CA ILE A 154 9.40 -12.67 -6.60
C ILE A 154 10.69 -13.04 -7.35
N ILE A 155 10.72 -14.22 -7.98
CA ILE A 155 11.88 -14.71 -8.73
C ILE A 155 12.19 -13.77 -9.91
N GLY A 156 11.15 -13.33 -10.64
CA GLY A 156 11.29 -12.41 -11.76
C GLY A 156 11.90 -11.07 -11.35
N ALA A 157 11.41 -10.49 -10.26
CA ALA A 157 11.90 -9.21 -9.72
C ALA A 157 13.36 -9.30 -9.24
N VAL A 158 13.72 -10.36 -8.53
CA VAL A 158 15.08 -10.58 -8.03
C VAL A 158 16.05 -10.82 -9.20
N ASN A 159 15.68 -11.61 -10.19
CA ASN A 159 16.50 -11.85 -11.38
C ASN A 159 16.71 -10.56 -12.19
N ALA A 160 15.66 -9.75 -12.37
CA ALA A 160 15.76 -8.45 -13.04
C ALA A 160 16.71 -7.48 -12.31
N ALA A 161 16.64 -7.43 -10.99
CA ALA A 161 17.54 -6.64 -10.15
C ALA A 161 18.98 -7.18 -10.24
N GLY A 162 19.16 -8.50 -10.17
CA GLY A 162 20.47 -9.16 -10.30
C GLY A 162 21.14 -8.88 -11.64
N ASN A 163 20.40 -8.89 -12.73
CA ASN A 163 20.93 -8.58 -14.05
C ASN A 163 21.41 -7.12 -14.17
N ARG A 164 20.77 -6.18 -13.47
CA ARG A 164 21.18 -4.76 -13.47
C ARG A 164 22.40 -4.48 -12.58
N THR A 165 22.51 -5.20 -11.48
CA THR A 165 23.53 -4.93 -10.44
C THR A 165 24.69 -5.90 -10.45
N GLY A 166 24.66 -6.94 -11.29
CA GLY A 166 25.63 -8.03 -11.29
C GLY A 166 25.51 -8.98 -10.08
N MET A 167 24.46 -8.83 -9.25
CA MET A 167 24.16 -9.77 -8.19
C MET A 167 23.67 -11.08 -8.79
N LYS A 168 24.28 -12.18 -8.36
CA LYS A 168 23.77 -13.54 -8.67
C LYS A 168 23.12 -14.11 -7.43
N LEU A 169 21.95 -14.68 -7.60
CA LEU A 169 21.39 -15.61 -6.60
C LEU A 169 22.31 -16.83 -6.56
N LEU A 170 22.83 -17.12 -5.39
CA LEU A 170 23.58 -18.35 -5.12
C LEU A 170 22.59 -19.46 -4.73
#